data_b0c36247c29bc0e6b5372ddd45d21698
#
_entry.id   b0c36247c29bc0e6b5372ddd45d21698
#
_cell.length_a   1.000
_cell.length_b   1.000
_cell.length_c   1.000
_cell.angle_alpha   90.00
_cell.angle_beta   90.00
_cell.angle_gamma   90.00
#
_symmetry.space_group_name_H-M   'P 1'
#
loop_
_entity.id
_entity.type
_entity.pdbx_description
1 polymer ?
#
loop_
_entity_poly.entity_id
_entity_poly.type
_entity_poly.pdbx_seq_one_letter_code
_entity_poly.pdbx_strand_id
1 'polypeptide(L)'
;MLNGSDAAPADADNDAAFAEGAITLWANLLALIGTHLREAGTSREEILEMLAMLHETNQATIRSPRARASASRHLMSVYRALGEA
;
A
#
# COMPACT_ATOMS: atom_id res chain seq x y z
N MET A 1 -17.36 20.88 25.20
CA MET A 1 -17.19 20.37 24.74
C MET A 1 -16.99 20.44 23.68
N LEU A 2 -16.47 20.31 23.30
CA LEU A 2 -16.41 20.17 22.36
C LEU A 2 -16.88 20.27 21.49
N ASN A 3 -16.95 20.32 21.22
CA ASN A 3 -17.73 20.42 20.42
C ASN A 3 -17.51 19.53 19.29
N GLY A 4 -18.52 18.69 18.92
CA GLY A 4 -18.42 17.69 17.90
C GLY A 4 -18.13 18.28 16.53
N SER A 5 -18.65 19.45 16.27
CA SER A 5 -18.42 20.09 14.99
C SER A 5 -16.97 20.48 14.79
N ASP A 6 -16.28 20.82 15.85
CA ASP A 6 -14.85 21.11 15.76
C ASP A 6 -14.04 19.83 15.66
N ALA A 7 -14.50 18.79 16.34
CA ALA A 7 -13.78 17.52 16.34
C ALA A 7 -13.85 16.82 15.00
N ALA A 8 -14.98 16.95 14.26
CA ALA A 8 -15.17 16.21 13.04
C ALA A 8 -14.13 16.53 11.94
N PRO A 9 -13.81 17.79 11.64
CA PRO A 9 -12.74 18.07 10.66
C PRO A 9 -11.38 17.59 11.12
N ALA A 10 -11.08 17.73 12.40
CA ALA A 10 -9.82 17.25 12.94
C ALA A 10 -9.72 15.73 12.85
N ASP A 11 -10.85 15.04 13.14
CA ASP A 11 -10.88 13.59 13.04
C ASP A 11 -10.68 13.13 11.60
N ALA A 12 -11.28 13.82 10.64
CA ALA A 12 -11.14 13.48 9.23
C ALA A 12 -9.69 13.65 8.77
N ASP A 13 -9.04 14.75 9.18
CA ASP A 13 -7.63 14.98 8.86
C ASP A 13 -6.74 13.94 9.50
N ASN A 14 -7.03 13.60 10.77
CA ASN A 14 -6.26 12.57 11.47
C ASN A 14 -6.44 11.21 10.84
N ASP A 15 -7.67 10.89 10.41
CA ASP A 15 -7.94 9.62 9.75
C ASP A 15 -7.21 9.53 8.40
N ALA A 16 -7.22 10.62 7.63
CA ALA A 16 -6.52 10.65 6.37
C ALA A 16 -5.02 10.51 6.56
N ALA A 17 -4.46 11.22 7.55
CA ALA A 17 -3.04 11.13 7.83
C ALA A 17 -2.66 9.74 8.32
N PHE A 18 -3.51 9.14 9.18
CA PHE A 18 -3.27 7.79 9.67
C PHE A 18 -3.27 6.78 8.53
N ALA A 19 -4.27 6.89 7.64
CA ALA A 19 -4.38 6.00 6.49
C ALA A 19 -3.20 6.15 5.56
N GLU A 20 -2.79 7.39 5.29
CA GLU A 20 -1.64 7.67 4.43
C GLU A 20 -0.37 7.09 5.03
N GLY A 21 -0.19 7.26 6.34
CA GLY A 21 0.96 6.70 7.04
C GLY A 21 0.98 5.19 6.97
N ALA A 22 -0.17 4.56 7.17
CA ALA A 22 -0.28 3.11 7.09
C ALA A 22 0.06 2.60 5.69
N ILE A 23 -0.48 3.25 4.67
CA ILE A 23 -0.23 2.86 3.28
C ILE A 23 1.26 3.01 2.95
N THR A 24 1.85 4.14 3.37
CA THR A 24 3.27 4.37 3.13
C THR A 24 4.13 3.33 3.85
N LEU A 25 3.77 3.02 5.09
CA LEU A 25 4.48 1.99 5.84
C LEU A 25 4.44 0.65 5.13
N TRP A 26 3.26 0.24 4.67
CA TRP A 26 3.10 -1.04 3.99
C TRP A 26 3.85 -1.06 2.66
N ALA A 27 3.82 0.05 1.90
CA ALA A 27 4.55 0.14 0.64
C ALA A 27 6.05 0.01 0.87
N ASN A 28 6.57 0.69 1.89
CA ASN A 28 7.98 0.62 2.22
C ASN A 28 8.36 -0.78 2.69
N LEU A 29 7.49 -1.40 3.49
CA LEU A 29 7.74 -2.75 3.96
C LEU A 29 7.81 -3.74 2.81
N LEU A 30 6.87 -3.64 1.86
CA LEU A 30 6.88 -4.50 0.68
C LEU A 30 8.14 -4.30 -0.14
N ALA A 31 8.57 -3.05 -0.31
CA ALA A 31 9.80 -2.77 -1.05
C ALA A 31 11.02 -3.37 -0.36
N LEU A 32 11.09 -3.26 0.96
CA LEU A 32 12.19 -3.84 1.72
C LEU A 32 12.19 -5.36 1.66
N ILE A 33 11.01 -5.97 1.78
CA ILE A 33 10.89 -7.42 1.68
C ILE A 33 11.32 -7.88 0.29
N GLY A 34 10.86 -7.19 -0.75
CA GLY A 34 11.24 -7.52 -2.12
C GLY A 34 12.74 -7.43 -2.34
N THR A 35 13.35 -6.36 -1.82
CA THR A 35 14.80 -6.18 -1.92
C THR A 35 15.53 -7.32 -1.21
N HIS A 36 15.06 -7.67 -0.01
CA HIS A 36 15.66 -8.75 0.75
C HIS A 36 15.56 -10.09 0.02
N LEU A 37 14.40 -10.36 -0.57
CA LEU A 37 14.20 -11.59 -1.34
C LEU A 37 15.14 -11.63 -2.56
N ARG A 38 15.32 -10.50 -3.22
CA ARG A 38 16.26 -10.43 -4.33
C ARG A 38 17.68 -10.76 -3.89
N GLU A 39 18.09 -10.20 -2.76
CA GLU A 39 19.41 -10.46 -2.22
C GLU A 39 19.57 -11.92 -1.82
N ALA A 40 18.49 -12.57 -1.44
CA ALA A 40 18.49 -13.97 -1.07
C ALA A 40 18.39 -14.91 -2.28
N GLY A 41 18.28 -14.36 -3.48
CA GLY A 41 18.28 -15.16 -4.70
C GLY A 41 16.94 -15.34 -5.40
N THR A 42 15.88 -14.76 -4.85
CA THR A 42 14.56 -14.81 -5.51
C THR A 42 14.62 -13.98 -6.78
N SER A 43 14.13 -14.52 -7.88
CA SER A 43 14.18 -13.81 -9.14
C SER A 43 13.24 -12.62 -9.17
N ARG A 44 13.57 -11.65 -10.01
CA ARG A 44 12.71 -10.49 -10.22
C ARG A 44 11.32 -10.92 -10.67
N GLU A 45 11.26 -11.88 -11.58
CA GLU A 45 9.99 -12.38 -12.10
C GLU A 45 9.11 -12.97 -11.00
N GLU A 46 9.71 -13.72 -10.09
CA GLU A 46 8.97 -14.29 -8.97
C GLU A 46 8.40 -13.21 -8.06
N ILE A 47 9.18 -12.15 -7.83
CA ILE A 47 8.72 -11.04 -7.00
C ILE A 47 7.56 -10.32 -7.69
N LEU A 48 7.67 -10.09 -8.99
CA LEU A 48 6.62 -9.41 -9.73
C LEU A 48 5.35 -10.26 -9.78
N GLU A 49 5.47 -11.58 -9.85
CA GLU A 49 4.32 -12.47 -9.77
C GLU A 49 3.65 -12.37 -8.40
N MET A 50 4.43 -12.31 -7.33
CA MET A 50 3.88 -12.17 -5.99
C MET A 50 3.09 -10.87 -5.85
N LEU A 51 3.62 -9.78 -6.42
CA LEU A 51 2.92 -8.50 -6.40
C LEU A 51 1.63 -8.55 -7.22
N ALA A 52 1.64 -9.27 -8.34
CA ALA A 52 0.44 -9.44 -9.15
C ALA A 52 -0.63 -10.22 -8.37
N MET A 53 -0.23 -11.25 -7.65
CA MET A 53 -1.15 -12.02 -6.80
C MET A 53 -1.72 -11.14 -5.69
N LEU A 54 -0.88 -10.29 -5.09
CA LEU A 54 -1.34 -9.37 -4.07
C LEU A 54 -2.36 -8.40 -4.65
N HIS A 55 -2.12 -7.92 -5.86
CA HIS A 55 -3.07 -7.04 -6.54
C HIS A 55 -4.43 -7.73 -6.72
N GLU A 56 -4.42 -8.98 -7.19
CA GLU A 56 -5.67 -9.73 -7.37
C GLU A 56 -6.40 -9.93 -6.05
N THR A 57 -5.64 -10.24 -5.00
CA THR A 57 -6.22 -10.39 -3.67
C THR A 57 -6.85 -9.08 -3.20
N ASN A 58 -6.17 -7.97 -3.42
CA ASN A 58 -6.70 -6.66 -3.05
C ASN A 58 -7.98 -6.35 -3.81
N GLN A 59 -8.03 -6.67 -5.10
CA GLN A 59 -9.24 -6.45 -5.89
C GLN A 59 -10.41 -7.28 -5.37
N ALA A 60 -10.13 -8.46 -4.87
CA ALA A 60 -11.18 -9.36 -4.37
C ALA A 60 -11.63 -9.02 -2.95
N THR A 61 -10.75 -8.45 -2.13
CA THR A 61 -11.03 -8.28 -0.70
C THR A 61 -11.34 -6.85 -0.28
N ILE A 62 -10.82 -5.86 -0.99
CA ILE A 62 -11.09 -4.46 -0.66
C ILE A 62 -12.42 -4.07 -1.27
N ARG A 63 -13.38 -3.70 -0.42
CA ARG A 63 -14.74 -3.44 -0.89
C ARG A 63 -14.93 -2.07 -1.48
N SER A 64 -14.26 -1.07 -0.94
CA SER A 64 -14.40 0.30 -1.40
C SER A 64 -13.66 0.51 -2.72
N PRO A 65 -14.34 0.98 -3.77
CA PRO A 65 -13.66 1.25 -5.04
C PRO A 65 -12.53 2.27 -4.92
N ARG A 66 -12.71 3.27 -4.05
CA ARG A 66 -11.66 4.28 -3.83
C ARG A 66 -10.46 3.67 -3.13
N ALA A 67 -10.70 2.79 -2.16
CA ALA A 67 -9.61 2.12 -1.47
C ALA A 67 -8.87 1.17 -2.42
N ARG A 68 -9.61 0.47 -3.29
CA ARG A 68 -8.97 -0.39 -4.29
C ARG A 68 -8.08 0.41 -5.23
N ALA A 69 -8.57 1.55 -5.69
CA ALA A 69 -7.79 2.41 -6.58
C ALA A 69 -6.54 2.93 -5.89
N SER A 70 -6.65 3.30 -4.62
CA SER A 70 -5.52 3.76 -3.84
C SER A 70 -4.49 2.65 -3.65
N ALA A 71 -4.96 1.45 -3.29
CA ALA A 71 -4.07 0.30 -3.11
C ALA A 71 -3.35 -0.02 -4.42
N SER A 72 -4.06 0.03 -5.55
CA SER A 72 -3.46 -0.24 -6.85
C SER A 72 -2.35 0.75 -7.18
N ARG A 73 -2.58 2.04 -6.91
CA ARG A 73 -1.55 3.05 -7.19
C ARG A 73 -0.31 2.84 -6.34
N HIS A 74 -0.50 2.53 -5.06
CA HIS A 74 0.63 2.31 -4.17
C HIS A 74 1.39 1.04 -4.55
N LEU A 75 0.66 -0.01 -4.87
CA LEU A 75 1.29 -1.26 -5.30
C LEU A 75 2.04 -1.08 -6.61
N MET A 76 1.50 -0.27 -7.52
CA MET A 76 2.17 0.02 -8.78
C MET A 76 3.50 0.74 -8.54
N SER A 77 3.56 1.63 -7.55
CA SER A 77 4.81 2.29 -7.18
C SER A 77 5.84 1.29 -6.70
N VAL A 78 5.43 0.33 -5.86
CA VAL A 78 6.32 -0.73 -5.39
C VAL A 78 6.77 -1.61 -6.56
N TYR A 79 5.83 -1.99 -7.40
CA TYR A 79 6.11 -2.81 -8.58
C TYR A 79 7.16 -2.15 -9.46
N ARG A 80 6.99 -0.85 -9.70
CA ARG A 80 7.91 -0.09 -10.53
C ARG A 80 9.29 0.01 -9.90
N ALA A 81 9.33 0.27 -8.58
CA ALA A 81 10.59 0.38 -7.87
C ALA A 81 11.38 -0.93 -7.90
N LEU A 82 10.69 -2.04 -7.65
CA LEU A 82 11.34 -3.35 -7.65
C LEU A 82 11.70 -3.80 -9.07
N GLY A 83 10.90 -3.37 -10.04
CA GLY A 83 11.18 -3.71 -11.43
C GLY A 83 12.41 -2.99 -11.98
N GLU A 84 12.73 -1.83 -11.44
CA GLU A 84 13.89 -1.06 -11.87
C GLU A 84 15.17 -1.48 -11.13
N ALA A 85 15.00 -2.15 -10.02
CA ALA A 85 16.14 -2.62 -9.26
C ALA A 85 16.72 -3.89 -9.90
#